data_1e7e324edf65a638ddb0b32f1255d160
#
_entry.id   1e7e324edf65a638ddb0b32f1255d160
#
_cell.length_a   1.000
_cell.length_b   1.000
_cell.length_c   1.000
_cell.angle_alpha   90.00
_cell.angle_beta   90.00
_cell.angle_gamma   90.00
#
_symmetry.space_group_name_H-M   'P 1'
#
loop_
_entity.id
_entity.type
_entity.pdbx_description
1 polymer ?
#
loop_
_entity_poly.entity_id
_entity_poly.type
_entity_poly.pdbx_seq_one_letter_code
_entity_poly.pdbx_strand_id
1 'polypeptide(L)'
;MDENNMSTKHIVMFSGGKDSTAMLLMMVENSMPIDEIIFCDTGLEFEELYSHIGQVEKYIGRKITILKPDRGFEYWLLEHELVKGKHKGCKGYGFPSARIRWCTNRLKEEVIKKYLKKYKDYNIVEYVGIAYDEIERVKNKKYPLVDNKITEKMALDYCYSKGFNFNGLYDKFDRLGCWCCPLQSLSALRKLKKYYPSKYKKIIEWEKQLKHQREEENRTDSWMFKTGCSIKELDKRFNKEKENE
;
A
#
# COMPACT_ATOMS: atom_id res chain seq x y z
N MET A 1 9.29 1.34 43.92
CA MET A 1 10.12 1.48 42.70
C MET A 1 9.14 1.68 41.58
N ASP A 2 9.06 2.91 41.08
CA ASP A 2 8.03 3.32 40.14
C ASP A 2 8.14 2.58 38.82
N GLU A 3 7.12 1.75 38.57
CA GLU A 3 6.98 1.06 37.28
C GLU A 3 6.77 2.09 36.17
N ASN A 4 7.78 2.21 35.31
CA ASN A 4 7.73 2.73 33.93
C ASN A 4 6.89 4.00 33.68
N ASN A 5 7.42 5.13 34.05
CA ASN A 5 6.98 6.42 33.48
C ASN A 5 7.63 6.68 32.12
N MET A 6 7.55 5.68 31.20
CA MET A 6 7.97 5.90 29.82
C MET A 6 6.99 6.87 29.15
N SER A 7 7.50 7.99 28.67
CA SER A 7 6.69 8.94 27.90
C SER A 7 6.14 8.26 26.63
N THR A 8 4.93 8.63 26.23
CA THR A 8 4.24 8.04 25.08
C THR A 8 4.51 8.84 23.82
N LYS A 9 4.69 8.14 22.69
CA LYS A 9 4.74 8.70 21.34
C LYS A 9 3.54 8.24 20.51
N HIS A 10 2.82 9.21 19.97
CA HIS A 10 1.61 9.03 19.19
C HIS A 10 1.95 9.12 17.70
N ILE A 11 1.95 8.01 17.00
CA ILE A 11 2.37 7.88 15.61
C ILE A 11 1.18 7.57 14.72
N VAL A 12 0.92 8.43 13.74
CA VAL A 12 -0.13 8.22 12.74
C VAL A 12 0.45 7.50 11.51
N MET A 13 -0.06 6.30 11.23
CA MET A 13 0.29 5.53 10.03
C MET A 13 -0.57 6.00 8.87
N PHE A 14 -0.07 6.97 8.12
CA PHE A 14 -0.78 7.60 7.02
C PHE A 14 -0.45 6.88 5.70
N SER A 15 -1.47 6.43 4.95
CA SER A 15 -1.29 5.77 3.65
C SER A 15 -1.69 6.64 2.45
N GLY A 16 -2.28 7.82 2.71
CA GLY A 16 -2.82 8.70 1.68
C GLY A 16 -4.18 8.28 1.11
N GLY A 17 -4.69 7.10 1.46
CA GLY A 17 -6.04 6.68 1.08
C GLY A 17 -7.13 7.33 1.95
N LYS A 18 -8.41 7.23 1.51
CA LYS A 18 -9.56 7.88 2.15
C LYS A 18 -9.64 7.66 3.66
N ASP A 19 -9.45 6.40 4.10
CA ASP A 19 -9.61 6.05 5.51
C ASP A 19 -8.50 6.67 6.38
N SER A 20 -7.24 6.60 5.93
CA SER A 20 -6.13 7.23 6.65
C SER A 20 -6.17 8.76 6.59
N THR A 21 -6.72 9.34 5.52
CA THR A 21 -6.92 10.79 5.41
C THR A 21 -8.03 11.24 6.36
N ALA A 22 -9.19 10.58 6.33
CA ALA A 22 -10.29 10.87 7.24
C ALA A 22 -9.87 10.77 8.70
N MET A 23 -9.19 9.66 9.06
CA MET A 23 -8.64 9.46 10.40
C MET A 23 -7.74 10.63 10.83
N LEU A 24 -6.75 10.99 9.99
CA LEU A 24 -5.80 12.06 10.31
C LEU A 24 -6.49 13.40 10.49
N LEU A 25 -7.41 13.77 9.60
CA LEU A 25 -8.18 15.01 9.70
C LEU A 25 -9.04 15.05 10.98
N MET A 26 -9.75 13.96 11.29
CA MET A 26 -10.54 13.85 12.52
C MET A 26 -9.66 13.94 13.77
N MET A 27 -8.48 13.33 13.78
CA MET A 27 -7.54 13.44 14.89
C MET A 27 -7.07 14.87 15.09
N VAL A 28 -6.78 15.61 14.03
CA VAL A 28 -6.37 17.02 14.09
C VAL A 28 -7.52 17.89 14.59
N GLU A 29 -8.73 17.74 14.07
CA GLU A 29 -9.91 18.52 14.47
C GLU A 29 -10.30 18.29 15.94
N ASN A 30 -10.14 17.05 16.42
CA ASN A 30 -10.44 16.71 17.81
C ASN A 30 -9.22 16.91 18.76
N SER A 31 -8.18 17.60 18.31
CA SER A 31 -6.97 17.86 19.10
C SER A 31 -6.37 16.58 19.73
N MET A 32 -6.50 15.45 19.06
CA MET A 32 -5.90 14.19 19.53
C MET A 32 -4.37 14.28 19.48
N PRO A 33 -3.65 13.57 20.38
CA PRO A 33 -2.21 13.62 20.39
C PRO A 33 -1.62 13.02 19.13
N ILE A 34 -0.76 13.79 18.47
CA ILE A 34 0.00 13.39 17.28
C ILE A 34 1.42 13.88 17.44
N ASP A 35 2.38 13.01 17.65
CA ASP A 35 3.80 13.35 17.66
C ASP A 35 4.41 13.32 16.26
N GLU A 36 4.01 12.32 15.47
CA GLU A 36 4.53 12.14 14.13
C GLU A 36 3.50 11.50 13.19
N ILE A 37 3.58 11.87 11.91
CA ILE A 37 2.77 11.30 10.83
C ILE A 37 3.73 10.65 9.85
N ILE A 38 3.56 9.35 9.58
CA ILE A 38 4.46 8.56 8.76
C ILE A 38 3.73 8.07 7.51
N PHE A 39 4.28 8.36 6.34
CA PHE A 39 3.91 7.77 5.06
C PHE A 39 5.04 6.87 4.55
N CYS A 40 4.75 5.63 4.23
CA CYS A 40 5.72 4.71 3.65
C CYS A 40 5.56 4.70 2.12
N ASP A 41 6.47 5.39 1.44
CA ASP A 41 6.54 5.50 -0.02
C ASP A 41 7.20 4.24 -0.60
N THR A 42 6.42 3.38 -1.22
CA THR A 42 6.93 2.15 -1.85
C THR A 42 7.41 2.35 -3.29
N GLY A 43 7.19 3.55 -3.86
CA GLY A 43 7.41 3.86 -5.27
C GLY A 43 6.37 3.24 -6.21
N LEU A 44 5.28 2.71 -5.65
CA LEU A 44 4.21 2.03 -6.39
C LEU A 44 2.85 2.73 -6.29
N GLU A 45 2.85 3.92 -5.76
CA GLU A 45 1.69 4.77 -5.62
C GLU A 45 1.41 5.49 -6.96
N PHE A 46 0.18 6.00 -7.12
CA PHE A 46 -0.16 6.88 -8.25
C PHE A 46 0.38 8.29 -8.01
N GLU A 47 0.73 9.01 -9.07
CA GLU A 47 1.24 10.39 -9.00
C GLU A 47 0.26 11.33 -8.29
N GLU A 48 -1.04 11.13 -8.54
CA GLU A 48 -2.12 11.88 -7.91
C GLU A 48 -2.13 11.72 -6.38
N LEU A 49 -1.67 10.56 -5.87
CA LEU A 49 -1.57 10.33 -4.43
C LEU A 49 -0.49 11.18 -3.77
N TYR A 50 0.66 11.35 -4.42
CA TYR A 50 1.73 12.23 -3.91
C TYR A 50 1.27 13.69 -3.85
N SER A 51 0.54 14.15 -4.88
CA SER A 51 -0.07 15.49 -4.88
C SER A 51 -1.08 15.63 -3.73
N HIS A 52 -1.92 14.62 -3.49
CA HIS A 52 -2.87 14.60 -2.38
C HIS A 52 -2.15 14.68 -1.01
N ILE A 53 -1.05 13.93 -0.81
CA ILE A 53 -0.26 13.98 0.42
C ILE A 53 0.23 15.41 0.69
N GLY A 54 0.73 16.10 -0.33
CA GLY A 54 1.15 17.50 -0.22
C GLY A 54 -0.01 18.45 0.13
N GLN A 55 -1.21 18.21 -0.40
CA GLN A 55 -2.41 18.95 -0.03
C GLN A 55 -2.78 18.73 1.45
N VAL A 56 -2.73 17.48 1.92
CA VAL A 56 -2.99 17.15 3.33
C VAL A 56 -1.96 17.82 4.25
N GLU A 57 -0.66 17.74 3.94
CA GLU A 57 0.40 18.44 4.69
C GLU A 57 0.09 19.94 4.86
N LYS A 58 -0.25 20.58 3.75
CA LYS A 58 -0.58 22.01 3.74
C LYS A 58 -1.83 22.32 4.59
N TYR A 59 -2.85 21.48 4.50
CA TYR A 59 -4.11 21.68 5.21
C TYR A 59 -3.95 21.56 6.72
N ILE A 60 -3.23 20.52 7.18
CA ILE A 60 -3.05 20.27 8.62
C ILE A 60 -1.93 21.13 9.24
N GLY A 61 -1.11 21.82 8.41
CA GLY A 61 0.03 22.62 8.87
C GLY A 61 1.14 21.81 9.54
N ARG A 62 1.24 20.49 9.24
CA ARG A 62 2.21 19.57 9.85
C ARG A 62 2.89 18.75 8.78
N LYS A 63 4.19 18.48 8.97
CA LYS A 63 4.97 17.63 8.07
C LYS A 63 4.59 16.16 8.18
N ILE A 64 4.56 15.49 7.02
CA ILE A 64 4.43 14.04 6.92
C ILE A 64 5.81 13.46 6.63
N THR A 65 6.29 12.61 7.53
CA THR A 65 7.58 11.92 7.39
C THR A 65 7.47 10.85 6.31
N ILE A 66 8.19 11.02 5.20
CA ILE A 66 8.19 10.07 4.10
C ILE A 66 9.31 9.07 4.31
N LEU A 67 8.96 7.81 4.48
CA LEU A 67 9.91 6.69 4.58
C LEU A 67 9.99 5.94 3.25
N LYS A 68 11.21 5.66 2.80
CA LYS A 68 11.45 4.88 1.59
C LYS A 68 12.24 3.62 1.91
N PRO A 69 11.92 2.47 1.27
CA PRO A 69 12.74 1.28 1.39
C PRO A 69 14.10 1.46 0.70
N ASP A 70 15.14 0.84 1.26
CA ASP A 70 16.50 0.88 0.68
C ASP A 70 16.55 0.21 -0.71
N ARG A 71 15.64 -0.73 -0.97
CA ARG A 71 15.47 -1.44 -2.26
C ARG A 71 14.01 -1.41 -2.66
N GLY A 72 13.74 -1.04 -3.93
CA GLY A 72 12.41 -0.95 -4.49
C GLY A 72 11.76 -2.31 -4.80
N PHE A 73 10.51 -2.29 -5.22
CA PHE A 73 9.72 -3.48 -5.54
C PHE A 73 10.38 -4.37 -6.61
N GLU A 74 10.91 -3.77 -7.68
CA GLU A 74 11.52 -4.49 -8.82
C GLU A 74 12.72 -5.32 -8.38
N TYR A 75 13.55 -4.78 -7.48
CA TYR A 75 14.67 -5.53 -6.89
C TYR A 75 14.21 -6.82 -6.20
N TRP A 76 13.20 -6.73 -5.35
CA TRP A 76 12.68 -7.90 -4.64
C TRP A 76 11.95 -8.86 -5.56
N LEU A 77 11.27 -8.33 -6.58
CA LEU A 77 10.56 -9.11 -7.58
C LEU A 77 11.49 -9.97 -8.42
N LEU A 78 12.63 -9.40 -8.87
CA LEU A 78 13.48 -9.97 -9.93
C LEU A 78 14.91 -10.29 -9.50
N GLU A 79 15.53 -9.49 -8.62
CA GLU A 79 16.99 -9.49 -8.44
C GLU A 79 17.45 -10.11 -7.12
N HIS A 80 16.61 -10.01 -6.07
CA HIS A 80 16.99 -10.48 -4.73
C HIS A 80 17.33 -11.97 -4.72
N GLU A 81 18.54 -12.32 -4.30
CA GLU A 81 18.96 -13.72 -4.16
C GLU A 81 18.23 -14.42 -3.02
N LEU A 82 17.65 -15.57 -3.30
CA LEU A 82 16.93 -16.39 -2.33
C LEU A 82 17.92 -17.14 -1.43
N VAL A 83 17.97 -16.75 -0.16
CA VAL A 83 18.95 -17.31 0.81
C VAL A 83 18.50 -18.62 1.47
N LYS A 84 17.22 -19.01 1.30
CA LYS A 84 16.61 -20.20 1.94
C LYS A 84 15.61 -20.89 1.01
N GLY A 85 15.27 -22.13 1.35
CA GLY A 85 14.24 -22.92 0.68
C GLY A 85 14.72 -23.63 -0.58
N LYS A 86 13.78 -24.24 -1.31
CA LYS A 86 14.02 -25.07 -2.50
C LYS A 86 14.80 -24.34 -3.61
N HIS A 87 14.62 -23.03 -3.72
CA HIS A 87 15.21 -22.20 -4.76
C HIS A 87 16.35 -21.32 -4.24
N LYS A 88 17.07 -21.76 -3.19
CA LYS A 88 18.25 -21.05 -2.67
C LYS A 88 19.27 -20.80 -3.80
N GLY A 89 19.79 -19.58 -3.86
CA GLY A 89 20.73 -19.12 -4.91
C GLY A 89 20.06 -18.57 -6.17
N CYS A 90 18.79 -18.86 -6.40
CA CYS A 90 18.01 -18.26 -7.48
C CYS A 90 17.59 -16.82 -7.15
N LYS A 91 17.17 -16.06 -8.16
CA LYS A 91 16.82 -14.64 -8.02
C LYS A 91 15.30 -14.40 -8.00
N GLY A 92 14.91 -13.35 -7.31
CA GLY A 92 13.55 -12.79 -7.28
C GLY A 92 12.51 -13.63 -6.53
N TYR A 93 11.70 -12.97 -5.72
CA TYR A 93 10.57 -13.62 -5.04
C TYR A 93 9.40 -13.94 -6.00
N GLY A 94 9.35 -13.31 -7.17
CA GLY A 94 8.17 -13.32 -8.01
C GLY A 94 7.05 -12.42 -7.47
N PHE A 95 5.91 -12.40 -8.14
CA PHE A 95 4.78 -11.56 -7.71
C PHE A 95 4.25 -11.98 -6.33
N PRO A 96 3.91 -11.00 -5.46
CA PRO A 96 3.29 -11.32 -4.18
C PRO A 96 1.91 -11.95 -4.38
N SER A 97 1.50 -12.74 -3.40
CA SER A 97 0.19 -13.39 -3.38
C SER A 97 -0.53 -13.14 -2.05
N ALA A 98 -1.77 -13.60 -1.91
CA ALA A 98 -2.50 -13.49 -0.64
C ALA A 98 -1.77 -14.19 0.52
N ARG A 99 -1.06 -15.29 0.22
CA ARG A 99 -0.29 -16.07 1.22
C ARG A 99 1.12 -15.52 1.45
N ILE A 100 1.75 -14.94 0.42
CA ILE A 100 3.15 -14.48 0.46
C ILE A 100 3.19 -12.99 0.12
N ARG A 101 2.97 -12.16 1.15
CA ARG A 101 2.94 -10.70 1.03
C ARG A 101 4.30 -10.07 1.37
N TRP A 102 5.38 -10.56 0.72
CA TRP A 102 6.72 -10.05 0.96
C TRP A 102 6.83 -8.52 0.73
N CYS A 103 6.02 -7.97 -0.19
CA CYS A 103 6.00 -6.54 -0.47
C CYS A 103 5.58 -5.71 0.76
N THR A 104 4.59 -6.16 1.53
CA THR A 104 4.18 -5.50 2.77
C THR A 104 5.33 -5.51 3.79
N ASN A 105 5.97 -6.68 3.95
CA ASN A 105 7.07 -6.82 4.90
C ASN A 105 8.28 -5.96 4.50
N ARG A 106 8.81 -6.16 3.28
CA ARG A 106 10.04 -5.53 2.81
C ARG A 106 9.92 -4.03 2.53
N LEU A 107 8.78 -3.60 1.98
CA LEU A 107 8.62 -2.21 1.55
C LEU A 107 7.95 -1.32 2.59
N LYS A 108 7.31 -1.91 3.63
CA LYS A 108 6.59 -1.12 4.65
C LYS A 108 7.02 -1.50 6.06
N GLU A 109 6.76 -2.74 6.50
CA GLU A 109 6.94 -3.13 7.91
C GLU A 109 8.39 -3.02 8.39
N GLU A 110 9.35 -3.55 7.62
CA GLU A 110 10.78 -3.44 7.96
C GLU A 110 11.27 -2.00 7.98
N VAL A 111 10.79 -1.18 7.03
CA VAL A 111 11.15 0.25 6.93
C VAL A 111 10.63 1.01 8.15
N ILE A 112 9.35 0.82 8.48
CA ILE A 112 8.72 1.44 9.66
C ILE A 112 9.42 0.97 10.94
N LYS A 113 9.65 -0.34 11.09
CA LYS A 113 10.34 -0.91 12.26
C LYS A 113 11.76 -0.35 12.44
N LYS A 114 12.51 -0.22 11.32
CA LYS A 114 13.86 0.39 11.33
C LYS A 114 13.78 1.84 11.81
N TYR A 115 12.84 2.61 11.30
CA TYR A 115 12.65 4.01 11.66
C TYR A 115 12.22 4.20 13.12
N LEU A 116 11.27 3.41 13.60
CA LEU A 116 10.75 3.51 14.96
C LEU A 116 11.75 3.10 16.05
N LYS A 117 12.89 2.49 15.71
CA LYS A 117 13.97 2.21 16.66
C LYS A 117 14.49 3.45 17.39
N LYS A 118 14.36 4.66 16.80
CA LYS A 118 14.71 5.92 17.45
C LYS A 118 13.85 6.21 18.69
N TYR A 119 12.69 5.57 18.80
CA TYR A 119 11.75 5.71 19.91
C TYR A 119 11.77 4.51 20.88
N LYS A 120 12.88 3.75 20.91
CA LYS A 120 13.01 2.56 21.76
C LYS A 120 12.74 2.78 23.25
N ASP A 121 12.94 4.02 23.73
CA ASP A 121 12.76 4.42 25.13
C ASP A 121 11.38 5.08 25.38
N TYR A 122 10.46 4.94 24.45
CA TYR A 122 9.09 5.47 24.51
C TYR A 122 8.07 4.34 24.39
N ASN A 123 6.93 4.53 25.00
CA ASN A 123 5.74 3.76 24.70
C ASN A 123 5.14 4.26 23.38
N ILE A 124 5.04 3.41 22.35
CA ILE A 124 4.53 3.82 21.02
C ILE A 124 3.06 3.45 20.90
N VAL A 125 2.23 4.45 20.60
CA VAL A 125 0.82 4.30 20.24
C VAL A 125 0.69 4.58 18.74
N GLU A 126 0.35 3.55 17.98
CA GLU A 126 0.15 3.65 16.53
C GLU A 126 -1.35 3.82 16.20
N TYR A 127 -1.68 4.83 15.38
CA TYR A 127 -3.02 5.05 14.84
C TYR A 127 -3.09 4.60 13.39
N VAL A 128 -4.10 3.80 13.05
CA VAL A 128 -4.24 3.21 11.69
C VAL A 128 -5.65 3.46 11.17
N GLY A 129 -5.76 3.94 9.94
CA GLY A 129 -7.02 4.17 9.25
C GLY A 129 -7.62 2.87 8.73
N ILE A 130 -8.33 2.14 9.61
CA ILE A 130 -9.21 1.04 9.25
C ILE A 130 -10.63 1.52 9.52
N ALA A 131 -11.52 1.40 8.53
CA ALA A 131 -12.90 1.77 8.63
C ALA A 131 -13.73 0.74 9.42
N TYR A 132 -14.88 1.13 9.94
CA TYR A 132 -15.72 0.28 10.78
C TYR A 132 -16.20 -0.99 10.08
N ASP A 133 -16.49 -0.92 8.79
CA ASP A 133 -16.90 -2.05 7.94
C ASP A 133 -15.75 -3.01 7.57
N GLU A 134 -14.52 -2.71 8.03
CA GLU A 134 -13.34 -3.59 7.95
C GLU A 134 -12.83 -4.01 9.36
N ILE A 135 -13.67 -4.02 10.38
CA ILE A 135 -13.30 -4.25 11.79
C ILE A 135 -12.57 -5.57 12.03
N GLU A 136 -12.78 -6.57 11.20
CA GLU A 136 -12.08 -7.87 11.28
C GLU A 136 -10.57 -7.76 11.02
N ARG A 137 -10.09 -6.62 10.50
CA ARG A 137 -8.67 -6.33 10.26
C ARG A 137 -7.96 -5.71 11.47
N VAL A 138 -8.70 -5.35 12.51
CA VAL A 138 -8.18 -4.73 13.73
C VAL A 138 -7.18 -5.65 14.44
N LYS A 139 -6.08 -5.06 14.92
CA LYS A 139 -5.03 -5.73 15.70
C LYS A 139 -4.73 -4.89 16.95
N ASN A 140 -3.56 -5.07 17.55
CA ASN A 140 -3.13 -4.32 18.74
C ASN A 140 -2.60 -2.91 18.37
N LYS A 141 -3.51 -2.03 17.88
CA LYS A 141 -3.24 -0.61 17.55
C LYS A 141 -4.48 0.23 17.89
N LYS A 142 -4.45 1.52 17.61
CA LYS A 142 -5.60 2.43 17.78
C LYS A 142 -6.28 2.68 16.42
N TYR A 143 -7.60 2.65 16.43
CA TYR A 143 -8.43 2.72 15.21
C TYR A 143 -9.55 3.75 15.35
N PRO A 144 -9.25 5.05 15.29
CA PRO A 144 -10.23 6.12 15.53
C PRO A 144 -11.49 6.03 14.68
N LEU A 145 -11.41 5.52 13.44
CA LEU A 145 -12.59 5.34 12.60
C LEU A 145 -13.50 4.22 13.13
N VAL A 146 -12.92 3.11 13.62
CA VAL A 146 -13.68 2.01 14.22
C VAL A 146 -14.35 2.47 15.52
N ASP A 147 -13.60 3.17 16.36
CA ASP A 147 -14.10 3.70 17.65
C ASP A 147 -15.30 4.63 17.45
N ASN A 148 -15.30 5.39 16.34
CA ASN A 148 -16.37 6.31 15.97
C ASN A 148 -17.39 5.73 14.96
N LYS A 149 -17.33 4.43 14.65
CA LYS A 149 -18.22 3.72 13.71
C LYS A 149 -18.26 4.33 12.31
N ILE A 150 -17.14 4.88 11.84
CA ILE A 150 -16.99 5.48 10.52
C ILE A 150 -16.70 4.40 9.48
N THR A 151 -17.60 4.24 8.52
CA THR A 151 -17.47 3.30 7.39
C THR A 151 -16.56 3.86 6.29
N GLU A 152 -16.12 3.00 5.35
CA GLU A 152 -15.34 3.42 4.17
C GLU A 152 -16.04 4.53 3.38
N LYS A 153 -17.37 4.43 3.23
CA LYS A 153 -18.17 5.44 2.53
C LYS A 153 -18.18 6.76 3.30
N MET A 154 -18.45 6.72 4.60
CA MET A 154 -18.46 7.92 5.46
C MET A 154 -17.09 8.60 5.47
N ALA A 155 -15.99 7.83 5.50
CA ALA A 155 -14.63 8.36 5.43
C ALA A 155 -14.37 9.11 4.12
N LEU A 156 -14.83 8.57 2.98
CA LEU A 156 -14.71 9.23 1.68
C LEU A 156 -15.55 10.51 1.60
N ASP A 157 -16.82 10.43 1.99
CA ASP A 157 -17.74 11.59 2.01
C ASP A 157 -17.20 12.70 2.92
N TYR A 158 -16.62 12.34 4.07
CA TYR A 158 -15.97 13.30 4.96
C TYR A 158 -14.75 13.96 4.31
N CYS A 159 -13.88 13.20 3.64
CA CYS A 159 -12.76 13.78 2.91
C CYS A 159 -13.23 14.75 1.83
N TYR A 160 -14.27 14.40 1.07
CA TYR A 160 -14.86 15.29 0.06
C TYR A 160 -15.42 16.58 0.67
N SER A 161 -16.11 16.50 1.82
CA SER A 161 -16.62 17.67 2.53
C SER A 161 -15.52 18.65 2.99
N LYS A 162 -14.28 18.13 3.17
CA LYS A 162 -13.09 18.93 3.49
C LYS A 162 -12.32 19.41 2.25
N GLY A 163 -12.83 19.14 1.05
CA GLY A 163 -12.23 19.55 -0.21
C GLY A 163 -11.16 18.59 -0.77
N PHE A 164 -11.00 17.40 -0.20
CA PHE A 164 -10.06 16.39 -0.69
C PHE A 164 -10.73 15.45 -1.69
N ASN A 165 -10.49 15.66 -2.97
CA ASN A 165 -11.00 14.81 -4.06
C ASN A 165 -9.99 13.75 -4.55
N PHE A 166 -8.85 13.61 -3.86
CA PHE A 166 -7.78 12.65 -4.21
C PHE A 166 -7.31 12.77 -5.67
N ASN A 167 -7.42 13.96 -6.25
CA ASN A 167 -7.13 14.25 -7.66
C ASN A 167 -7.83 13.29 -8.64
N GLY A 168 -9.07 12.90 -8.34
CA GLY A 168 -9.91 12.05 -9.17
C GLY A 168 -9.56 10.56 -9.14
N LEU A 169 -8.73 10.09 -8.18
CA LEU A 169 -8.40 8.67 -8.08
C LEU A 169 -9.61 7.82 -7.71
N TYR A 170 -10.50 8.29 -6.80
CA TYR A 170 -11.70 7.57 -6.42
C TYR A 170 -12.82 7.62 -7.47
N ASP A 171 -12.72 8.50 -8.49
CA ASP A 171 -13.58 8.46 -9.67
C ASP A 171 -13.21 7.28 -10.59
N LYS A 172 -11.95 6.85 -10.52
CA LYS A 172 -11.41 5.75 -11.32
C LYS A 172 -11.40 4.42 -10.57
N PHE A 173 -11.10 4.42 -9.27
CA PHE A 173 -10.89 3.21 -8.47
C PHE A 173 -11.71 3.23 -7.19
N ASP A 174 -12.35 2.13 -6.87
CA ASP A 174 -13.13 1.96 -5.65
C ASP A 174 -12.23 1.90 -4.40
N ARG A 175 -11.00 1.36 -4.57
CA ARG A 175 -9.96 1.27 -3.53
C ARG A 175 -8.61 1.69 -4.10
N LEU A 176 -7.85 2.44 -3.31
CA LEU A 176 -6.47 2.78 -3.64
C LEU A 176 -5.50 1.77 -3.02
N GLY A 177 -4.46 1.45 -3.78
CA GLY A 177 -3.36 0.59 -3.38
C GLY A 177 -2.21 0.74 -4.37
N CYS A 178 -1.18 -0.09 -4.24
CA CYS A 178 -0.10 -0.14 -5.23
C CYS A 178 -0.69 -0.48 -6.60
N TRP A 179 -0.36 0.29 -7.63
CA TRP A 179 -0.89 0.06 -8.99
C TRP A 179 -0.56 -1.33 -9.56
N CYS A 180 0.52 -1.96 -9.10
CA CYS A 180 0.94 -3.31 -9.52
C CYS A 180 0.50 -4.42 -8.55
N CYS A 181 -0.49 -4.19 -7.70
CA CYS A 181 -0.91 -5.22 -6.74
C CYS A 181 -1.64 -6.38 -7.44
N PRO A 182 -1.16 -7.64 -7.33
CA PRO A 182 -1.85 -8.78 -7.92
C PRO A 182 -3.20 -9.10 -7.28
N LEU A 183 -3.44 -8.56 -6.07
CA LEU A 183 -4.69 -8.80 -5.31
C LEU A 183 -5.83 -7.85 -5.71
N GLN A 184 -5.58 -6.86 -6.56
CA GLN A 184 -6.63 -5.97 -7.05
C GLN A 184 -7.66 -6.72 -7.92
N SER A 185 -8.87 -6.20 -7.99
CA SER A 185 -9.96 -6.79 -8.80
C SER A 185 -9.66 -6.72 -10.31
N LEU A 186 -10.34 -7.55 -11.10
CA LEU A 186 -10.24 -7.48 -12.57
C LEU A 186 -10.77 -6.13 -13.09
N SER A 187 -11.80 -5.58 -12.46
CA SER A 187 -12.30 -4.23 -12.78
C SER A 187 -11.20 -3.18 -12.58
N ALA A 188 -10.48 -3.21 -11.44
CA ALA A 188 -9.38 -2.29 -11.19
C ALA A 188 -8.24 -2.45 -12.21
N LEU A 189 -7.93 -3.68 -12.65
CA LEU A 189 -6.94 -3.93 -13.70
C LEU A 189 -7.36 -3.38 -15.07
N ARG A 190 -8.66 -3.49 -15.43
CA ARG A 190 -9.19 -2.84 -16.65
C ARG A 190 -9.07 -1.32 -16.57
N LYS A 191 -9.41 -0.74 -15.43
CA LYS A 191 -9.27 0.69 -15.16
C LYS A 191 -7.80 1.11 -15.22
N LEU A 192 -6.87 0.32 -14.64
CA LEU A 192 -5.42 0.54 -14.76
C LEU A 192 -4.96 0.53 -16.22
N LYS A 193 -5.37 -0.46 -17.02
CA LYS A 193 -5.06 -0.53 -18.46
C LYS A 193 -5.58 0.69 -19.21
N LYS A 194 -6.81 1.14 -18.91
CA LYS A 194 -7.46 2.27 -19.57
C LYS A 194 -6.81 3.61 -19.22
N TYR A 195 -6.58 3.88 -17.94
CA TYR A 195 -6.18 5.19 -17.44
C TYR A 195 -4.66 5.33 -17.23
N TYR A 196 -3.94 4.22 -17.03
CA TYR A 196 -2.50 4.19 -16.77
C TYR A 196 -1.79 3.10 -17.60
N PRO A 197 -1.84 3.20 -18.95
CA PRO A 197 -1.35 2.15 -19.85
C PRO A 197 0.16 1.87 -19.68
N SER A 198 0.95 2.87 -19.33
CA SER A 198 2.38 2.69 -19.06
C SER A 198 2.63 1.80 -17.84
N LYS A 199 1.88 2.01 -16.74
CA LYS A 199 1.94 1.18 -15.54
C LYS A 199 1.48 -0.26 -15.84
N TYR A 200 0.42 -0.41 -16.62
CA TYR A 200 -0.07 -1.74 -17.05
C TYR A 200 0.96 -2.48 -17.91
N LYS A 201 1.60 -1.79 -18.87
CA LYS A 201 2.70 -2.36 -19.69
C LYS A 201 3.88 -2.80 -18.83
N LYS A 202 4.24 -2.04 -17.80
CA LYS A 202 5.33 -2.41 -16.87
C LYS A 202 5.05 -3.73 -16.16
N ILE A 203 3.80 -4.03 -15.80
CA ILE A 203 3.43 -5.34 -15.23
C ILE A 203 3.66 -6.45 -16.25
N ILE A 204 3.31 -6.24 -17.52
CA ILE A 204 3.54 -7.21 -18.60
C ILE A 204 5.03 -7.47 -18.80
N GLU A 205 5.86 -6.44 -18.75
CA GLU A 205 7.32 -6.53 -18.85
C GLU A 205 7.90 -7.34 -17.70
N TRP A 206 7.51 -7.07 -16.47
CA TRP A 206 7.94 -7.83 -15.29
C TRP A 206 7.53 -9.30 -15.36
N GLU A 207 6.31 -9.58 -15.79
CA GLU A 207 5.86 -10.97 -15.95
C GLU A 207 6.67 -11.72 -17.02
N LYS A 208 6.98 -11.06 -18.13
CA LYS A 208 7.84 -11.62 -19.19
C LYS A 208 9.25 -11.93 -18.68
N GLN A 209 9.85 -10.99 -17.93
CA GLN A 209 11.17 -11.16 -17.32
C GLN A 209 11.18 -12.33 -16.32
N LEU A 210 10.18 -12.38 -15.42
CA LEU A 210 10.05 -13.48 -14.46
C LEU A 210 9.90 -14.84 -15.15
N LYS A 211 9.08 -14.92 -16.20
CA LYS A 211 8.89 -16.16 -16.95
C LYS A 211 10.23 -16.65 -17.50
N HIS A 212 10.97 -15.79 -18.20
CA HIS A 212 12.28 -16.11 -18.75
C HIS A 212 13.27 -16.55 -17.67
N GLN A 213 13.34 -15.80 -16.58
CA GLN A 213 14.21 -16.14 -15.44
C GLN A 213 13.87 -17.50 -14.82
N ARG A 214 12.56 -17.86 -14.68
CA ARG A 214 12.14 -19.18 -14.17
C ARG A 214 12.54 -20.32 -15.11
N GLU A 215 12.47 -20.08 -16.41
CA GLU A 215 12.90 -21.03 -17.43
C GLU A 215 14.42 -21.25 -17.37
N GLU A 216 15.24 -20.20 -17.29
CA GLU A 216 16.70 -20.28 -17.18
C GLU A 216 17.17 -20.95 -15.87
N GLU A 217 16.51 -20.65 -14.76
CA GLU A 217 16.83 -21.22 -13.44
C GLU A 217 16.17 -22.59 -13.19
N ASN A 218 15.46 -23.17 -14.18
CA ASN A 218 14.67 -24.41 -14.04
C ASN A 218 13.72 -24.41 -12.83
N ARG A 219 13.06 -23.29 -12.58
CA ARG A 219 12.14 -23.09 -11.46
C ARG A 219 10.71 -23.43 -11.84
N THR A 220 10.00 -24.04 -10.90
CA THR A 220 8.59 -24.45 -11.07
C THR A 220 7.61 -23.55 -10.33
N ASP A 221 8.09 -22.54 -9.57
CA ASP A 221 7.24 -21.58 -8.90
C ASP A 221 6.63 -20.57 -9.88
N SER A 222 5.50 -19.98 -9.48
CA SER A 222 4.72 -19.12 -10.36
C SER A 222 5.46 -17.85 -10.75
N TRP A 223 5.46 -17.57 -12.05
CA TRP A 223 5.87 -16.30 -12.65
C TRP A 223 4.68 -15.40 -13.00
N MET A 224 3.45 -15.91 -12.88
CA MET A 224 2.23 -15.23 -13.28
C MET A 224 1.89 -14.07 -12.32
N PHE A 225 1.38 -12.98 -12.89
CA PHE A 225 0.96 -11.80 -12.12
C PHE A 225 -0.14 -12.13 -11.11
N LYS A 226 -1.18 -12.85 -11.52
CA LYS A 226 -2.20 -13.38 -10.61
C LYS A 226 -2.03 -14.89 -10.43
N THR A 227 -2.43 -15.39 -9.29
CA THR A 227 -2.45 -16.84 -9.05
C THR A 227 -3.27 -17.55 -10.13
N GLY A 228 -2.60 -18.38 -10.94
CA GLY A 228 -3.22 -19.17 -12.00
C GLY A 228 -3.64 -18.39 -13.26
N CYS A 229 -3.22 -17.11 -13.40
CA CYS A 229 -3.54 -16.32 -14.59
C CYS A 229 -2.46 -15.28 -14.89
N SER A 230 -1.92 -15.30 -16.09
CA SER A 230 -0.95 -14.30 -16.52
C SER A 230 -1.61 -12.97 -16.87
N ILE A 231 -0.86 -11.87 -16.74
CA ILE A 231 -1.34 -10.55 -17.17
C ILE A 231 -1.56 -10.52 -18.70
N LYS A 232 -0.79 -11.32 -19.46
CA LYS A 232 -0.94 -11.45 -20.91
C LYS A 232 -2.27 -12.12 -21.30
N GLU A 233 -2.71 -13.11 -20.55
CA GLU A 233 -4.03 -13.74 -20.74
C GLU A 233 -5.16 -12.76 -20.41
N LEU A 234 -5.01 -12.02 -19.30
CA LEU A 234 -5.95 -10.94 -18.94
C LEU A 234 -5.99 -9.84 -20.01
N ASP A 235 -4.85 -9.49 -20.58
CA ASP A 235 -4.78 -8.48 -21.64
C ASP A 235 -5.56 -8.90 -22.89
N LYS A 236 -5.40 -10.14 -23.33
CA LYS A 236 -6.18 -10.72 -24.44
C LYS A 236 -7.68 -10.73 -24.15
N ARG A 237 -8.05 -11.11 -22.92
CA ARG A 237 -9.45 -11.11 -22.47
C ARG A 237 -10.04 -9.69 -22.50
N PHE A 238 -9.35 -8.70 -21.96
CA PHE A 238 -9.80 -7.30 -21.91
C PHE A 238 -9.93 -6.68 -23.31
N ASN A 239 -9.07 -7.08 -24.28
CA ASN A 239 -9.20 -6.63 -25.66
C ASN A 239 -10.44 -7.18 -26.33
N LYS A 240 -10.74 -8.51 -26.17
CA LYS A 240 -11.94 -9.13 -26.71
C LYS A 240 -13.24 -8.57 -26.10
N GLU A 241 -13.24 -8.26 -24.82
CA GLU A 241 -14.38 -7.63 -24.15
C GLU A 241 -14.69 -6.25 -24.76
N LYS A 242 -13.63 -5.47 -25.08
CA LYS A 242 -13.76 -4.13 -25.69
C LYS A 242 -14.21 -4.15 -27.16
N GLU A 243 -13.94 -5.23 -27.89
CA GLU A 243 -14.39 -5.40 -29.29
C GLU A 243 -15.89 -5.75 -29.37
N ASN A 244 -16.47 -6.20 -28.26
CA ASN A 244 -17.87 -6.61 -28.15
C ASN A 244 -18.80 -5.56 -27.51
N GLU A 245 -18.24 -4.41 -27.07
CA GLU A 245 -18.97 -3.23 -26.56
C GLU A 245 -19.19 -2.19 -27.69
#